data_055cffd5bfc550bcd697011fb2f6d82c
#
_entry.id   055cffd5bfc550bcd697011fb2f6d82c
#
_cell.length_a   1.000
_cell.length_b   1.000
_cell.length_c   1.000
_cell.angle_alpha   90.00
_cell.angle_beta   90.00
_cell.angle_gamma   90.00
#
_symmetry.space_group_name_H-M   'P 1'
#
loop_
_entity.id
_entity.type
_entity.pdbx_description
1 polymer ?
#
loop_
_entity_poly.entity_id
_entity_poly.type
_entity_poly.pdbx_seq_one_letter_code
_entity_poly.pdbx_strand_id
1 'polypeptide(L)'
;MTYVNSRLHAQHEGECLCCGRVATTLSRRGLLRRAVAAGALAVLAPRLGLAAEGNYEAMILACIDPRVQEPVHAYSAKQGLTGNYSQFVIAGAAIGVVSPKFADWHKAFWDNLAVTIELHHIKKVIAIDHRDCGAAKLAYSEASVATPEKETETHRLALTEFRKQVGERQPKLAVETGLMALDGSMTMFS
;
A
#
# COMPACT_ATOMS: atom_id res chain seq x y z
N MET A 1 45.54 -13.70 -6.13
CA MET A 1 44.93 -14.55 -7.16
C MET A 1 44.32 -13.65 -8.23
N THR A 2 45.01 -13.64 -9.35
CA THR A 2 44.84 -12.77 -10.52
C THR A 2 43.72 -13.30 -11.39
N TYR A 3 42.73 -12.50 -11.74
CA TYR A 3 41.74 -12.85 -12.77
C TYR A 3 42.05 -12.13 -14.07
N VAL A 4 42.23 -12.94 -15.07
CA VAL A 4 42.69 -12.60 -16.44
C VAL A 4 41.52 -12.11 -17.25
N ASN A 5 41.75 -10.99 -17.93
CA ASN A 5 40.91 -10.32 -18.89
C ASN A 5 41.00 -11.05 -20.25
N SER A 6 39.90 -11.42 -20.86
CA SER A 6 39.83 -11.90 -22.24
C SER A 6 38.85 -11.06 -23.04
N ARG A 7 39.39 -10.24 -23.92
CA ARG A 7 38.71 -9.54 -25.00
C ARG A 7 38.28 -10.56 -26.05
N LEU A 8 37.08 -10.43 -26.57
CA LEU A 8 36.71 -10.89 -27.90
C LEU A 8 35.99 -9.75 -28.64
N HIS A 9 36.70 -9.18 -29.58
CA HIS A 9 36.14 -8.36 -30.65
C HIS A 9 35.42 -9.27 -31.64
N ALA A 10 34.16 -8.98 -31.92
CA ALA A 10 33.49 -9.41 -33.14
C ALA A 10 32.92 -8.16 -33.78
N GLN A 11 33.55 -7.77 -34.89
CA GLN A 11 33.03 -6.80 -35.84
C GLN A 11 31.92 -7.49 -36.64
N HIS A 12 30.71 -6.93 -36.64
CA HIS A 12 29.70 -7.17 -37.63
C HIS A 12 29.35 -5.85 -38.28
N GLU A 13 29.95 -5.64 -39.46
CA GLU A 13 29.45 -4.69 -40.47
C GLU A 13 28.15 -5.27 -41.03
N GLY A 14 27.00 -4.66 -40.69
CA GLY A 14 25.70 -4.92 -41.27
C GLY A 14 25.14 -3.63 -41.81
N GLU A 15 25.19 -3.48 -43.13
CA GLU A 15 24.59 -2.35 -43.85
C GLU A 15 23.11 -2.24 -43.52
N CYS A 16 22.70 -1.13 -42.91
CA CYS A 16 21.32 -0.81 -42.62
C CYS A 16 20.66 -0.17 -43.83
N LEU A 17 19.88 -0.97 -44.57
CA LEU A 17 19.15 -0.59 -45.82
C LEU A 17 17.86 0.21 -45.49
N CYS A 18 17.83 1.07 -44.47
CA CYS A 18 16.63 1.79 -44.02
C CYS A 18 16.69 3.32 -44.14
N CYS A 19 17.70 3.90 -44.83
CA CYS A 19 17.75 5.34 -45.04
C CYS A 19 17.25 5.77 -46.42
N GLY A 20 16.02 5.40 -46.76
CA GLY A 20 15.27 6.07 -47.82
C GLY A 20 14.85 7.45 -47.34
N ARG A 21 15.57 8.51 -47.72
CA ARG A 21 15.14 9.90 -47.53
C ARG A 21 13.89 10.15 -48.37
N VAL A 22 12.71 10.02 -47.80
CA VAL A 22 11.50 10.60 -48.36
C VAL A 22 11.47 12.06 -47.97
N ALA A 23 11.98 12.91 -48.85
CA ALA A 23 11.79 14.36 -48.76
C ALA A 23 10.32 14.67 -49.11
N THR A 24 9.44 14.58 -48.13
CA THR A 24 8.07 15.08 -48.27
C THR A 24 8.08 16.58 -48.11
N THR A 25 7.96 17.32 -49.19
CA THR A 25 7.68 18.76 -49.16
C THR A 25 6.33 18.99 -48.51
N LEU A 26 6.36 19.40 -47.24
CA LEU A 26 5.14 19.74 -46.52
C LEU A 26 4.53 21.02 -47.10
N SER A 27 3.46 20.90 -47.85
CA SER A 27 2.70 22.05 -48.29
C SER A 27 1.99 22.67 -47.10
N ARG A 28 1.84 24.03 -47.07
CA ARG A 28 1.15 24.75 -45.98
C ARG A 28 -0.26 24.20 -45.71
N ARG A 29 -0.96 23.69 -46.76
CA ARG A 29 -2.27 23.04 -46.59
C ARG A 29 -2.18 21.67 -45.92
N GLY A 30 -1.13 20.91 -46.14
CA GLY A 30 -0.89 19.62 -45.46
C GLY A 30 -0.55 19.76 -44.00
N LEU A 31 0.16 20.84 -43.63
CA LEU A 31 0.47 21.15 -42.23
C LEU A 31 -0.79 21.52 -41.44
N LEU A 32 -1.66 22.37 -42.02
CA LEU A 32 -2.94 22.75 -41.40
C LEU A 32 -3.88 21.55 -41.22
N ARG A 33 -3.98 20.66 -42.19
CA ARG A 33 -4.81 19.44 -42.07
C ARG A 33 -4.29 18.51 -40.97
N ARG A 34 -2.97 18.39 -40.82
CA ARG A 34 -2.36 17.58 -39.73
C ARG A 34 -2.52 18.23 -38.37
N ALA A 35 -2.47 19.56 -38.24
CA ALA A 35 -2.72 20.29 -37.05
C ALA A 35 -4.17 20.14 -36.56
N VAL A 36 -5.15 20.17 -37.50
CA VAL A 36 -6.57 19.95 -37.16
C VAL A 36 -6.82 18.52 -36.67
N ALA A 37 -6.19 17.50 -37.37
CA ALA A 37 -6.31 16.11 -36.95
C ALA A 37 -5.66 15.85 -35.56
N ALA A 38 -4.51 16.48 -35.29
CA ALA A 38 -3.85 16.39 -33.97
C ALA A 38 -4.66 17.09 -32.86
N GLY A 39 -5.31 18.24 -33.17
CA GLY A 39 -6.19 18.93 -32.26
C GLY A 39 -7.46 18.15 -31.91
N ALA A 40 -8.06 17.45 -32.90
CA ALA A 40 -9.22 16.60 -32.68
C ALA A 40 -8.90 15.35 -31.82
N LEU A 41 -7.71 14.78 -31.98
CA LEU A 41 -7.23 13.68 -31.13
C LEU A 41 -6.95 14.10 -29.68
N ALA A 42 -6.50 15.35 -29.47
CA ALA A 42 -6.28 15.88 -28.12
C ALA A 42 -7.58 16.11 -27.35
N VAL A 43 -8.70 16.35 -28.04
CA VAL A 43 -10.02 16.52 -27.42
C VAL A 43 -10.67 15.17 -27.06
N LEU A 44 -10.29 14.10 -27.79
CA LEU A 44 -10.78 12.72 -27.58
C LEU A 44 -9.84 11.87 -26.75
N ALA A 45 -8.65 12.38 -26.38
CA ALA A 45 -7.81 11.68 -25.43
C ALA A 45 -8.58 11.57 -24.11
N PRO A 46 -8.85 10.37 -23.58
CA PRO A 46 -9.38 10.25 -22.24
C PRO A 46 -8.43 11.05 -21.35
N ARG A 47 -8.97 11.97 -20.57
CA ARG A 47 -8.19 12.59 -19.50
C ARG A 47 -7.73 11.43 -18.65
N LEU A 48 -6.48 11.02 -18.82
CA LEU A 48 -5.77 10.23 -17.83
C LEU A 48 -5.71 11.15 -16.62
N GLY A 49 -6.81 11.21 -15.88
CA GLY A 49 -6.83 11.84 -14.58
C GLY A 49 -5.73 11.17 -13.80
N LEU A 50 -4.83 11.95 -13.25
CA LEU A 50 -3.93 11.50 -12.21
C LEU A 50 -4.85 11.11 -11.04
N ALA A 51 -5.37 9.87 -11.11
CA ALA A 51 -6.33 9.34 -10.15
C ALA A 51 -5.60 8.90 -8.87
N ALA A 52 -4.86 9.83 -8.28
CA ALA A 52 -4.37 9.68 -6.91
C ALA A 52 -5.41 10.16 -5.90
N GLU A 53 -6.29 11.09 -6.31
CA GLU A 53 -7.35 11.63 -5.44
C GLU A 53 -8.66 10.84 -5.63
N GLY A 54 -9.33 10.53 -4.52
CA GLY A 54 -10.61 9.83 -4.55
C GLY A 54 -11.26 9.80 -3.17
N ASN A 55 -12.53 9.42 -3.13
CA ASN A 55 -13.23 9.18 -1.87
C ASN A 55 -13.27 7.67 -1.63
N TYR A 56 -12.47 7.22 -0.69
CA TYR A 56 -12.39 5.81 -0.31
C TYR A 56 -12.94 5.62 1.11
N GLU A 57 -13.28 4.39 1.46
CA GLU A 57 -13.96 4.11 2.72
C GLU A 57 -12.99 4.00 3.89
N ALA A 58 -11.84 3.34 3.68
CA ALA A 58 -10.97 2.98 4.79
C ALA A 58 -9.48 2.96 4.44
N MET A 59 -8.66 2.98 5.50
CA MET A 59 -7.31 2.41 5.50
C MET A 59 -7.30 1.17 6.38
N ILE A 60 -6.78 0.05 5.87
CA ILE A 60 -6.57 -1.17 6.64
C ILE A 60 -5.10 -1.25 7.04
N LEU A 61 -4.86 -1.37 8.35
CA LEU A 61 -3.57 -1.68 8.94
C LEU A 61 -3.54 -3.17 9.29
N ALA A 62 -2.59 -3.91 8.70
CA ALA A 62 -2.44 -5.35 8.91
C ALA A 62 -0.99 -5.76 9.14
N CYS A 63 -0.78 -7.00 9.62
CA CYS A 63 0.55 -7.57 9.79
C CYS A 63 1.16 -8.02 8.45
N ILE A 64 2.50 -8.03 8.37
CA ILE A 64 3.26 -8.60 7.25
C ILE A 64 3.22 -10.13 7.19
N ASP A 65 2.69 -10.81 8.21
CA ASP A 65 2.67 -12.27 8.28
C ASP A 65 1.96 -12.87 7.06
N PRO A 66 2.60 -13.76 6.29
CA PRO A 66 2.02 -14.30 5.06
C PRO A 66 0.73 -15.10 5.30
N ARG A 67 0.54 -15.65 6.50
CA ARG A 67 -0.64 -16.46 6.88
C ARG A 67 -1.92 -15.64 6.95
N VAL A 68 -1.82 -14.31 7.10
CA VAL A 68 -2.99 -13.43 7.25
C VAL A 68 -3.27 -12.56 6.04
N GLN A 69 -2.45 -12.60 4.99
CA GLN A 69 -2.65 -11.76 3.80
C GLN A 69 -4.00 -12.07 3.11
N GLU A 70 -4.28 -13.33 2.81
CA GLU A 70 -5.54 -13.75 2.22
C GLU A 70 -6.73 -13.58 3.17
N PRO A 71 -6.66 -13.98 4.46
CA PRO A 71 -7.73 -13.70 5.42
C PRO A 71 -8.10 -12.23 5.56
N VAL A 72 -7.13 -11.31 5.59
CA VAL A 72 -7.38 -9.86 5.62
C VAL A 72 -8.08 -9.39 4.33
N HIS A 73 -7.62 -9.87 3.17
CA HIS A 73 -8.27 -9.56 1.89
C HIS A 73 -9.71 -10.08 1.85
N ALA A 74 -9.94 -11.32 2.27
CA ALA A 74 -11.28 -11.92 2.34
C ALA A 74 -12.20 -11.16 3.31
N TYR A 75 -11.69 -10.76 4.47
CA TYR A 75 -12.41 -9.90 5.41
C TYR A 75 -12.80 -8.58 4.75
N SER A 76 -11.86 -7.91 4.08
CA SER A 76 -12.10 -6.64 3.39
C SER A 76 -13.18 -6.76 2.32
N ALA A 77 -13.15 -7.83 1.53
CA ALA A 77 -14.18 -8.12 0.53
C ALA A 77 -15.57 -8.35 1.17
N LYS A 78 -15.61 -9.09 2.27
CA LYS A 78 -16.86 -9.33 3.03
C LYS A 78 -17.44 -8.05 3.62
N GLN A 79 -16.58 -7.06 3.97
CA GLN A 79 -17.01 -5.74 4.42
C GLN A 79 -17.40 -4.80 3.25
N GLY A 80 -17.36 -5.25 2.00
CA GLY A 80 -17.68 -4.44 0.83
C GLY A 80 -16.59 -3.42 0.47
N LEU A 81 -15.36 -3.64 0.93
CA LEU A 81 -14.26 -2.70 0.75
C LEU A 81 -13.42 -2.96 -0.51
N THR A 82 -13.71 -3.98 -1.31
CA THR A 82 -12.93 -4.30 -2.52
C THR A 82 -12.80 -3.08 -3.43
N GLY A 83 -11.56 -2.67 -3.70
CA GLY A 83 -11.27 -1.47 -4.51
C GLY A 83 -11.58 -0.14 -3.81
N ASN A 84 -11.92 -0.14 -2.54
CA ASN A 84 -12.40 1.02 -1.78
C ASN A 84 -11.65 1.22 -0.45
N TYR A 85 -10.42 0.74 -0.35
CA TYR A 85 -9.55 0.97 0.80
C TYR A 85 -8.08 1.07 0.40
N SER A 86 -7.32 1.81 1.22
CA SER A 86 -5.86 1.78 1.21
C SER A 86 -5.35 0.73 2.19
N GLN A 87 -4.19 0.16 1.95
CA GLN A 87 -3.61 -0.83 2.85
C GLN A 87 -2.22 -0.38 3.32
N PHE A 88 -1.98 -0.46 4.63
CA PHE A 88 -0.66 -0.33 5.23
C PHE A 88 -0.31 -1.64 5.95
N VAL A 89 0.84 -2.21 5.63
CA VAL A 89 1.26 -3.52 6.15
C VAL A 89 2.59 -3.37 6.85
N ILE A 90 2.63 -3.75 8.15
CA ILE A 90 3.83 -3.65 9.00
C ILE A 90 3.83 -4.80 9.99
N ALA A 91 5.01 -5.26 10.43
CA ALA A 91 5.08 -6.33 11.42
C ALA A 91 4.30 -5.98 12.71
N GLY A 92 3.35 -6.84 13.08
CA GLY A 92 2.52 -6.67 14.27
C GLY A 92 1.34 -5.71 14.11
N ALA A 93 1.09 -5.16 12.92
CA ALA A 93 0.00 -4.22 12.69
C ALA A 93 -0.06 -3.10 13.74
N ALA A 94 -1.10 -3.02 14.60
CA ALA A 94 -1.20 -2.00 15.65
C ALA A 94 0.00 -2.06 16.62
N ILE A 95 0.48 -3.23 16.98
CA ILE A 95 1.68 -3.39 17.85
C ILE A 95 2.91 -2.71 17.20
N GLY A 96 3.08 -2.82 15.89
CA GLY A 96 4.15 -2.16 15.14
C GLY A 96 4.08 -0.62 15.20
N VAL A 97 2.90 -0.07 15.48
CA VAL A 97 2.64 1.38 15.52
C VAL A 97 2.71 1.95 16.95
N VAL A 98 2.42 1.13 17.98
CA VAL A 98 2.32 1.65 19.35
C VAL A 98 3.41 1.15 20.30
N SER A 99 4.05 0.00 19.99
CA SER A 99 5.05 -0.57 20.88
C SER A 99 6.35 0.25 20.86
N PRO A 100 6.91 0.63 22.03
CA PRO A 100 8.22 1.27 22.10
C PRO A 100 9.35 0.47 21.44
N LYS A 101 9.22 -0.85 21.36
CA LYS A 101 10.16 -1.74 20.68
C LYS A 101 10.35 -1.38 19.21
N PHE A 102 9.33 -0.82 18.58
CA PHE A 102 9.28 -0.50 17.16
C PHE A 102 9.15 1.02 16.90
N ALA A 103 9.65 1.84 17.82
CA ALA A 103 9.51 3.30 17.78
C ALA A 103 9.94 3.92 16.44
N ASP A 104 10.99 3.38 15.81
CA ASP A 104 11.51 3.87 14.52
C ASP A 104 10.50 3.68 13.36
N TRP A 105 9.52 2.80 13.51
CA TRP A 105 8.51 2.54 12.49
C TRP A 105 7.27 3.43 12.61
N HIS A 106 7.04 4.01 13.79
CA HIS A 106 5.82 4.77 14.08
C HIS A 106 5.62 5.91 13.08
N LYS A 107 6.68 6.65 12.77
CA LYS A 107 6.61 7.79 11.84
C LYS A 107 6.11 7.36 10.46
N ALA A 108 6.56 6.21 9.94
CA ALA A 108 6.14 5.74 8.63
C ALA A 108 4.63 5.51 8.57
N PHE A 109 4.03 4.91 9.61
CA PHE A 109 2.58 4.74 9.66
C PHE A 109 1.86 6.09 9.69
N TRP A 110 2.27 7.01 10.56
CA TRP A 110 1.59 8.30 10.72
C TRP A 110 1.67 9.17 9.48
N ASP A 111 2.79 9.18 8.78
CA ASP A 111 2.95 9.88 7.51
C ASP A 111 2.03 9.29 6.43
N ASN A 112 1.99 7.95 6.31
CA ASN A 112 1.12 7.28 5.33
C ASN A 112 -0.37 7.46 5.66
N LEU A 113 -0.75 7.46 6.94
CA LEU A 113 -2.13 7.75 7.34
C LEU A 113 -2.52 9.18 6.96
N ALA A 114 -1.64 10.16 7.20
CA ALA A 114 -1.88 11.55 6.82
C ALA A 114 -2.08 11.70 5.31
N VAL A 115 -1.20 11.11 4.50
CA VAL A 115 -1.32 11.09 3.03
C VAL A 115 -2.63 10.42 2.59
N THR A 116 -3.00 9.32 3.22
CA THR A 116 -4.24 8.60 2.88
C THR A 116 -5.49 9.43 3.22
N ILE A 117 -5.47 10.17 4.33
CA ILE A 117 -6.55 11.08 4.68
C ILE A 117 -6.64 12.22 3.65
N GLU A 118 -5.50 12.81 3.28
CA GLU A 118 -5.43 13.95 2.37
C GLU A 118 -5.87 13.61 0.95
N LEU A 119 -5.36 12.50 0.38
CA LEU A 119 -5.59 12.14 -1.02
C LEU A 119 -6.80 11.23 -1.22
N HIS A 120 -7.08 10.35 -0.26
CA HIS A 120 -8.12 9.33 -0.38
C HIS A 120 -9.38 9.67 0.41
N HIS A 121 -9.36 10.72 1.23
CA HIS A 121 -10.51 11.21 2.02
C HIS A 121 -11.22 10.09 2.80
N ILE A 122 -10.44 9.16 3.36
CA ILE A 122 -10.97 7.99 4.07
C ILE A 122 -11.81 8.40 5.28
N LYS A 123 -12.81 7.57 5.61
CA LYS A 123 -13.72 7.79 6.74
C LYS A 123 -13.28 7.09 8.00
N LYS A 124 -12.52 6.00 7.86
CA LYS A 124 -12.07 5.18 8.98
C LYS A 124 -10.72 4.53 8.75
N VAL A 125 -10.08 4.14 9.86
CA VAL A 125 -8.96 3.20 9.86
C VAL A 125 -9.39 1.92 10.57
N ILE A 126 -9.01 0.75 10.01
CA ILE A 126 -9.30 -0.56 10.55
C ILE A 126 -7.97 -1.22 10.89
N ALA A 127 -7.67 -1.42 12.17
CA ALA A 127 -6.46 -2.12 12.61
C ALA A 127 -6.78 -3.59 12.90
N ILE A 128 -6.09 -4.47 12.19
CA ILE A 128 -6.26 -5.92 12.27
C ILE A 128 -4.96 -6.55 12.78
N ASP A 129 -4.92 -6.83 14.08
CA ASP A 129 -3.91 -7.70 14.66
C ASP A 129 -4.28 -9.17 14.43
N HIS A 130 -3.35 -10.10 14.64
CA HIS A 130 -3.65 -11.52 14.45
C HIS A 130 -3.05 -12.42 15.53
N ARG A 131 -3.64 -13.60 15.70
CA ARG A 131 -3.16 -14.65 16.62
C ARG A 131 -1.78 -15.19 16.17
N ASP A 132 -1.01 -15.66 17.13
CA ASP A 132 0.34 -16.21 16.96
C ASP A 132 1.29 -15.24 16.24
N CYS A 133 1.18 -13.96 16.58
CA CYS A 133 1.99 -12.91 15.97
C CYS A 133 3.42 -12.90 16.52
N GLY A 134 4.41 -13.12 15.64
CA GLY A 134 5.81 -13.05 16.01
C GLY A 134 6.25 -11.68 16.52
N ALA A 135 5.71 -10.61 15.97
CA ALA A 135 6.01 -9.25 16.43
C ALA A 135 5.46 -8.98 17.84
N ALA A 136 4.34 -9.57 18.24
CA ALA A 136 3.83 -9.49 19.61
C ALA A 136 4.80 -10.14 20.62
N LYS A 137 5.36 -11.31 20.27
CA LYS A 137 6.39 -11.98 21.07
C LYS A 137 7.63 -11.10 21.23
N LEU A 138 8.07 -10.47 20.16
CA LEU A 138 9.25 -9.57 20.17
C LEU A 138 9.00 -8.28 20.97
N ALA A 139 7.79 -7.73 20.89
CA ALA A 139 7.45 -6.46 21.52
C ALA A 139 7.24 -6.58 23.04
N TYR A 140 6.56 -7.64 23.48
CA TYR A 140 6.07 -7.79 24.85
C TYR A 140 6.63 -9.00 25.60
N SER A 141 7.11 -10.01 24.98
CA SER A 141 7.69 -11.28 25.44
C SER A 141 6.82 -12.49 25.10
N GLU A 142 7.42 -13.67 25.09
CA GLU A 142 6.68 -14.92 24.91
C GLU A 142 5.67 -15.16 26.05
N ALA A 143 6.00 -14.77 27.29
CA ALA A 143 5.12 -14.94 28.43
C ALA A 143 3.80 -14.13 28.31
N SER A 144 3.85 -13.01 27.60
CA SER A 144 2.68 -12.14 27.36
C SER A 144 1.69 -12.70 26.35
N VAL A 145 2.10 -13.70 25.57
CA VAL A 145 1.26 -14.36 24.54
C VAL A 145 1.22 -15.88 24.72
N ALA A 146 1.61 -16.38 25.91
CA ALA A 146 1.77 -17.81 26.14
C ALA A 146 0.44 -18.60 26.21
N THR A 147 -0.66 -17.94 26.44
CA THR A 147 -2.01 -18.54 26.41
C THR A 147 -2.95 -17.68 25.57
N PRO A 148 -4.05 -18.25 25.05
CA PRO A 148 -5.03 -17.50 24.26
C PRO A 148 -5.57 -16.26 24.98
N GLU A 149 -5.75 -16.34 26.32
CA GLU A 149 -6.26 -15.24 27.13
C GLU A 149 -5.24 -14.11 27.24
N LYS A 150 -3.97 -14.45 27.55
CA LYS A 150 -2.87 -13.48 27.62
C LYS A 150 -2.62 -12.82 26.27
N GLU A 151 -2.61 -13.61 25.22
CA GLU A 151 -2.47 -13.11 23.86
C GLU A 151 -3.60 -12.12 23.51
N THR A 152 -4.85 -12.50 23.80
CA THR A 152 -6.00 -11.62 23.59
C THR A 152 -5.86 -10.32 24.34
N GLU A 153 -5.45 -10.36 25.61
CA GLU A 153 -5.25 -9.17 26.42
C GLU A 153 -4.11 -8.29 25.90
N THR A 154 -3.00 -8.89 25.50
CA THR A 154 -1.86 -8.16 24.92
C THR A 154 -2.26 -7.41 23.65
N HIS A 155 -2.97 -8.05 22.74
CA HIS A 155 -3.48 -7.41 21.53
C HIS A 155 -4.56 -6.36 21.83
N ARG A 156 -5.46 -6.65 22.79
CA ARG A 156 -6.49 -5.69 23.20
C ARG A 156 -5.88 -4.39 23.74
N LEU A 157 -4.83 -4.49 24.56
CA LEU A 157 -4.14 -3.31 25.10
C LEU A 157 -3.46 -2.50 23.99
N ALA A 158 -2.77 -3.16 23.04
CA ALA A 158 -2.13 -2.50 21.91
C ALA A 158 -3.16 -1.81 21.00
N LEU A 159 -4.26 -2.48 20.69
CA LEU A 159 -5.35 -1.94 19.88
C LEU A 159 -6.09 -0.79 20.56
N THR A 160 -6.22 -0.82 21.89
CA THR A 160 -6.76 0.29 22.68
C THR A 160 -5.84 1.50 22.64
N GLU A 161 -4.53 1.31 22.78
CA GLU A 161 -3.56 2.40 22.67
C GLU A 161 -3.52 2.96 21.24
N PHE A 162 -3.59 2.10 20.22
CA PHE A 162 -3.70 2.53 18.82
C PHE A 162 -4.94 3.42 18.60
N ARG A 163 -6.10 2.99 19.06
CA ARG A 163 -7.36 3.76 18.97
C ARG A 163 -7.23 5.12 19.63
N LYS A 164 -6.63 5.16 20.83
CA LYS A 164 -6.37 6.40 21.57
C LYS A 164 -5.48 7.34 20.77
N GLN A 165 -4.33 6.85 20.26
CA GLN A 165 -3.38 7.69 19.50
C GLN A 165 -3.99 8.21 18.19
N VAL A 166 -4.79 7.41 17.50
CA VAL A 166 -5.51 7.87 16.30
C VAL A 166 -6.53 8.95 16.69
N GLY A 167 -7.33 8.72 17.72
CA GLY A 167 -8.31 9.70 18.21
C GLY A 167 -7.71 11.05 18.61
N GLU A 168 -6.53 11.02 19.22
CA GLU A 168 -5.80 12.26 19.59
C GLU A 168 -5.27 13.01 18.36
N ARG A 169 -4.79 12.31 17.35
CA ARG A 169 -4.17 12.91 16.14
C ARG A 169 -5.17 13.22 15.04
N GLN A 170 -6.20 12.39 14.91
CA GLN A 170 -7.19 12.42 13.84
C GLN A 170 -8.62 12.27 14.40
N PRO A 171 -9.13 13.24 15.18
CA PRO A 171 -10.38 13.11 15.94
C PRO A 171 -11.63 12.93 15.10
N LYS A 172 -11.55 13.18 13.79
CA LYS A 172 -12.66 12.98 12.84
C LYS A 172 -12.67 11.61 12.20
N LEU A 173 -11.58 10.84 12.36
CA LEU A 173 -11.43 9.53 11.74
C LEU A 173 -12.02 8.44 12.65
N ALA A 174 -12.96 7.65 12.15
CA ALA A 174 -13.45 6.50 12.88
C ALA A 174 -12.35 5.41 12.99
N VAL A 175 -12.34 4.67 14.10
CA VAL A 175 -11.35 3.62 14.35
C VAL A 175 -12.05 2.31 14.69
N GLU A 176 -11.81 1.30 13.86
CA GLU A 176 -12.23 -0.08 14.11
C GLU A 176 -11.00 -0.91 14.45
N THR A 177 -11.11 -1.82 15.42
CA THR A 177 -9.98 -2.65 15.86
C THR A 177 -10.44 -4.08 16.08
N GLY A 178 -9.59 -5.05 15.66
CA GLY A 178 -9.91 -6.45 15.83
C GLY A 178 -8.69 -7.36 15.86
N LEU A 179 -8.89 -8.55 16.42
CA LEU A 179 -7.93 -9.64 16.47
C LEU A 179 -8.43 -10.77 15.57
N MET A 180 -7.67 -11.07 14.53
CA MET A 180 -7.96 -12.11 13.54
C MET A 180 -7.31 -13.42 13.95
N ALA A 181 -8.06 -14.51 13.95
CA ALA A 181 -7.48 -15.84 14.03
C ALA A 181 -6.90 -16.26 12.65
N LEU A 182 -6.04 -17.27 12.64
CA LEU A 182 -5.39 -17.72 11.40
C LEU A 182 -6.37 -18.36 10.39
N ASP A 183 -7.56 -18.74 10.83
CA ASP A 183 -8.66 -19.18 9.97
C ASP A 183 -9.49 -18.04 9.35
N GLY A 184 -9.11 -16.78 9.66
CA GLY A 184 -9.78 -15.58 9.18
C GLY A 184 -10.98 -15.13 10.03
N SER A 185 -11.32 -15.85 11.10
CA SER A 185 -12.36 -15.38 12.03
C SER A 185 -11.87 -14.15 12.81
N MET A 186 -12.78 -13.18 13.02
CA MET A 186 -12.47 -11.88 13.59
C MET A 186 -13.17 -11.65 14.91
N THR A 187 -12.43 -11.26 15.92
CA THR A 187 -12.96 -10.72 17.18
C THR A 187 -12.77 -9.20 17.19
N MET A 188 -13.87 -8.45 17.16
CA MET A 188 -13.82 -6.98 17.21
C MET A 188 -13.71 -6.50 18.64
N PHE A 189 -12.96 -5.40 18.84
CA PHE A 189 -12.85 -4.70 20.12
C PHE A 189 -13.47 -3.30 19.98
N SER A 190 -14.30 -2.95 20.95
CA SER A 190 -14.94 -1.62 21.06
C SER A 190 -14.07 -0.67 21.87
#